data_07974fc9f807d5011988287b0db58f02
#
_entry.id   07974fc9f807d5011988287b0db58f02
#
_cell.length_a   1.000
_cell.length_b   1.000
_cell.length_c   1.000
_cell.angle_alpha   90.00
_cell.angle_beta   90.00
_cell.angle_gamma   90.00
#
_symmetry.space_group_name_H-M   'P 1'
#
loop_
_entity.id
_entity.type
_entity.pdbx_description
1 polymer ?
#
loop_
_entity_poly.entity_id
_entity_poly.type
_entity_poly.pdbx_seq_one_letter_code
_entity_poly.pdbx_strand_id
1 'polypeptide(L)'
;MFALAVCAEMVFRALPFEERVRRIAGLGFMVEIWDWTAKDIEALVRTGATFSSMTGYITGGLADEAGAQDLVRTAEQAVAVASRLGCPRLNLHGTGLDSRGLPVTPVHHVTGAMWLTAYRTLDRLADLGERAGVTFCLENLNTAVDHPGVPTAGRAGRCRKDEKMY
;
A
#
# COMPACT_ATOMS: atom_id res chain seq x y z
N MET A 1 0.68 -10.93 -22.34
CA MET A 1 1.52 -9.69 -22.40
C MET A 1 1.42 -9.03 -21.04
N PHE A 2 2.53 -8.65 -20.39
CA PHE A 2 2.50 -7.95 -19.11
C PHE A 2 2.21 -6.45 -19.33
N ALA A 3 1.34 -5.86 -18.50
CA ALA A 3 1.20 -4.43 -18.41
C ALA A 3 2.26 -3.91 -17.41
N LEU A 4 3.02 -2.89 -17.81
CA LEU A 4 4.06 -2.30 -16.97
C LEU A 4 3.52 -1.05 -16.28
N ALA A 5 3.91 -0.87 -15.02
CA ALA A 5 3.60 0.31 -14.23
C ALA A 5 4.87 1.05 -13.83
N VAL A 6 4.77 2.37 -13.67
CA VAL A 6 5.87 3.24 -13.25
C VAL A 6 5.42 4.06 -12.05
N CYS A 7 6.24 4.09 -10.99
CA CYS A 7 6.00 4.89 -9.81
C CYS A 7 6.29 6.37 -10.09
N ALA A 8 5.28 7.23 -9.96
CA ALA A 8 5.37 8.65 -10.28
C ALA A 8 6.23 9.45 -9.30
N GLU A 9 6.46 8.92 -8.08
CA GLU A 9 7.39 9.52 -7.11
C GLU A 9 8.85 9.37 -7.53
N MET A 10 9.19 8.36 -8.34
CA MET A 10 10.57 8.00 -8.65
C MET A 10 11.10 8.62 -9.96
N VAL A 11 10.21 9.02 -10.87
CA VAL A 11 10.60 9.50 -12.20
C VAL A 11 10.11 10.93 -12.46
N PHE A 12 10.77 11.60 -13.42
CA PHE A 12 10.42 12.97 -13.84
C PHE A 12 10.31 13.98 -12.69
N ARG A 13 11.11 13.84 -11.67
CA ARG A 13 10.99 14.55 -10.37
C ARG A 13 11.08 16.08 -10.48
N ALA A 14 11.59 16.61 -11.58
CA ALA A 14 11.61 18.04 -11.86
C ALA A 14 10.27 18.62 -12.33
N LEU A 15 9.30 17.76 -12.68
CA LEU A 15 7.98 18.16 -13.13
C LEU A 15 6.97 18.21 -11.98
N PRO A 16 5.90 19.03 -12.06
CA PRO A 16 4.72 18.92 -11.22
C PRO A 16 4.14 17.51 -11.26
N PHE A 17 3.51 17.06 -10.16
CA PHE A 17 3.14 15.66 -9.99
C PHE A 17 2.17 15.17 -11.08
N GLU A 18 1.15 15.96 -11.42
CA GLU A 18 0.18 15.64 -12.45
C GLU A 18 0.82 15.53 -13.84
N GLU A 19 1.88 16.31 -14.10
CA GLU A 19 2.61 16.20 -15.36
C GLU A 19 3.45 14.93 -15.45
N ARG A 20 4.02 14.45 -14.31
CA ARG A 20 4.67 13.14 -14.25
C ARG A 20 3.69 12.04 -14.64
N VAL A 21 2.49 12.08 -14.04
CA VAL A 21 1.42 11.11 -14.31
C VAL A 21 1.02 11.13 -15.79
N ARG A 22 0.79 12.32 -16.38
CA ARG A 22 0.47 12.43 -17.81
C ARG A 22 1.60 11.90 -18.70
N ARG A 23 2.85 12.15 -18.32
CA ARG A 23 4.00 11.70 -19.10
C ARG A 23 4.18 10.18 -19.05
N ILE A 24 4.00 9.56 -17.87
CA ILE A 24 4.03 8.11 -17.71
C ILE A 24 2.91 7.48 -18.56
N ALA A 25 1.69 7.98 -18.45
CA ALA A 25 0.55 7.48 -19.23
C ALA A 25 0.74 7.68 -20.73
N GLY A 26 1.30 8.82 -21.16
CA GLY A 26 1.61 9.10 -22.56
C GLY A 26 2.69 8.19 -23.17
N LEU A 27 3.51 7.55 -22.33
CA LEU A 27 4.47 6.53 -22.73
C LEU A 27 3.88 5.12 -22.77
N GLY A 28 2.57 4.96 -22.46
CA GLY A 28 1.86 3.69 -22.48
C GLY A 28 2.00 2.86 -21.21
N PHE A 29 2.50 3.44 -20.11
CA PHE A 29 2.60 2.76 -18.82
C PHE A 29 1.41 3.05 -17.92
N MET A 30 1.08 2.10 -17.04
CA MET A 30 0.23 2.34 -15.88
C MET A 30 1.00 3.16 -14.84
N VAL A 31 0.28 3.80 -13.93
CA VAL A 31 0.86 4.65 -12.89
C VAL A 31 0.72 4.00 -11.52
N GLU A 32 1.79 4.00 -10.76
CA GLU A 32 1.76 3.76 -9.31
C GLU A 32 1.98 5.08 -8.58
N ILE A 33 1.28 5.28 -7.47
CA ILE A 33 1.49 6.40 -6.56
C ILE A 33 1.62 5.93 -5.12
N TRP A 34 2.43 6.64 -4.32
CA TRP A 34 2.58 6.33 -2.90
C TRP A 34 1.62 7.14 -2.04
N ASP A 35 2.14 8.15 -1.35
CA ASP A 35 1.32 8.99 -0.48
C ASP A 35 0.34 9.83 -1.29
N TRP A 36 -0.94 9.52 -1.16
CA TRP A 36 -2.05 10.23 -1.81
C TRP A 36 -2.59 11.40 -0.98
N THR A 37 -2.21 11.53 0.29
CA THR A 37 -2.80 12.50 1.23
C THR A 37 -2.51 13.95 0.88
N ALA A 38 -1.37 14.21 0.26
CA ALA A 38 -0.93 15.54 -0.16
C ALA A 38 -1.14 15.80 -1.67
N LYS A 39 -1.93 14.96 -2.36
CA LYS A 39 -2.17 15.07 -3.81
C LYS A 39 -3.57 15.59 -4.12
N ASP A 40 -3.70 16.38 -5.17
CA ASP A 40 -4.99 16.75 -5.75
C ASP A 40 -5.55 15.55 -6.53
N ILE A 41 -6.38 14.75 -5.87
CA ILE A 41 -6.98 13.53 -6.45
C ILE A 41 -7.84 13.86 -7.66
N GLU A 42 -8.57 15.00 -7.67
CA GLU A 42 -9.35 15.42 -8.81
C GLU A 42 -8.47 15.78 -10.01
N ALA A 43 -7.33 16.42 -9.77
CA ALA A 43 -6.36 16.67 -10.83
C ALA A 43 -5.80 15.38 -11.41
N LEU A 44 -5.53 14.36 -10.56
CA LEU A 44 -5.08 13.04 -11.01
C LEU A 44 -6.15 12.32 -11.83
N VAL A 45 -7.41 12.35 -11.41
CA VAL A 45 -8.54 11.79 -12.19
C VAL A 45 -8.61 12.46 -13.58
N ARG A 46 -8.47 13.78 -13.64
CA ARG A 46 -8.48 14.53 -14.92
C ARG A 46 -7.31 14.20 -15.86
N THR A 47 -6.26 13.51 -15.37
CA THR A 47 -5.17 13.05 -16.28
C THR A 47 -5.62 11.96 -17.24
N GLY A 48 -6.66 11.21 -16.90
CA GLY A 48 -7.10 10.02 -17.63
C GLY A 48 -6.11 8.85 -17.55
N ALA A 49 -5.11 8.90 -16.67
CA ALA A 49 -4.14 7.83 -16.49
C ALA A 49 -4.79 6.59 -15.87
N THR A 50 -4.27 5.41 -16.22
CA THR A 50 -4.64 4.16 -15.58
C THR A 50 -3.73 3.93 -14.38
N PHE A 51 -4.29 3.92 -13.17
CA PHE A 51 -3.55 3.63 -11.95
C PHE A 51 -3.49 2.13 -11.69
N SER A 52 -2.30 1.60 -11.41
CA SER A 52 -2.06 0.18 -11.14
C SER A 52 -2.17 -0.14 -9.65
N SER A 53 -1.60 0.70 -8.81
CA SER A 53 -1.48 0.54 -7.37
C SER A 53 -1.25 1.87 -6.66
N MET A 54 -1.58 1.93 -5.38
CA MET A 54 -1.28 3.06 -4.50
C MET A 54 -1.11 2.58 -3.05
N THR A 55 -0.57 3.42 -2.18
CA THR A 55 -0.53 3.12 -0.74
C THR A 55 -1.95 2.95 -0.18
N GLY A 56 -2.19 1.84 0.50
CA GLY A 56 -3.50 1.40 0.95
C GLY A 56 -3.89 1.84 2.36
N TYR A 57 -3.13 2.72 3.01
CA TYR A 57 -3.38 3.22 4.36
C TYR A 57 -2.61 4.53 4.58
N ILE A 58 -2.77 5.16 5.74
CA ILE A 58 -2.02 6.38 6.14
C ILE A 58 -1.15 6.08 7.35
N THR A 59 -1.75 5.48 8.37
CA THR A 59 -1.13 5.20 9.66
C THR A 59 -1.55 3.83 10.17
N GLY A 60 -0.92 3.38 11.24
CA GLY A 60 -1.21 2.10 11.86
C GLY A 60 -0.25 0.99 11.46
N GLY A 61 -0.52 -0.22 11.91
CA GLY A 61 0.35 -1.36 11.70
C GLY A 61 -0.30 -2.68 12.10
N LEU A 62 0.44 -3.79 11.94
CA LEU A 62 -0.05 -5.14 12.18
C LEU A 62 0.42 -5.74 13.50
N ALA A 63 1.29 -5.03 14.28
CA ALA A 63 1.94 -5.62 15.44
C ALA A 63 1.10 -5.61 16.72
N ASP A 64 0.18 -4.67 16.86
CA ASP A 64 -0.66 -4.51 18.07
C ASP A 64 -2.08 -4.06 17.69
N GLU A 65 -2.99 -4.16 18.66
CA GLU A 65 -4.41 -3.90 18.42
C GLU A 65 -4.71 -2.43 18.09
N ALA A 66 -4.03 -1.49 18.71
CA ALA A 66 -4.23 -0.06 18.45
C ALA A 66 -3.77 0.30 17.04
N GLY A 67 -2.58 -0.17 16.65
CA GLY A 67 -2.07 -0.04 15.29
C GLY A 67 -2.96 -0.69 14.25
N ALA A 68 -3.51 -1.88 14.56
CA ALA A 68 -4.43 -2.60 13.69
C ALA A 68 -5.74 -1.85 13.46
N GLN A 69 -6.32 -1.26 14.51
CA GLN A 69 -7.54 -0.45 14.40
C GLN A 69 -7.29 0.80 13.55
N ASP A 70 -6.18 1.49 13.77
CA ASP A 70 -5.82 2.67 13.00
C ASP A 70 -5.54 2.35 11.53
N LEU A 71 -4.87 1.21 11.27
CA LEU A 71 -4.60 0.74 9.92
C LEU A 71 -5.90 0.48 9.15
N VAL A 72 -6.85 -0.23 9.72
CA VAL A 72 -8.14 -0.49 9.07
C VAL A 72 -8.91 0.81 8.83
N ARG A 73 -8.98 1.69 9.83
CA ARG A 73 -9.64 3.00 9.70
C ARG A 73 -9.05 3.84 8.56
N THR A 74 -7.72 3.88 8.42
CA THR A 74 -7.07 4.64 7.36
C THR A 74 -7.11 3.93 6.01
N ALA A 75 -7.22 2.60 5.98
CA ALA A 75 -7.46 1.83 4.77
C ALA A 75 -8.85 2.11 4.16
N GLU A 76 -9.88 2.34 4.99
CA GLU A 76 -11.19 2.78 4.50
C GLU A 76 -11.11 4.11 3.74
N GLN A 77 -10.26 5.04 4.19
CA GLN A 77 -10.02 6.30 3.50
C GLN A 77 -9.28 6.07 2.16
N ALA A 78 -8.28 5.17 2.15
CA ALA A 78 -7.56 4.80 0.94
C ALA A 78 -8.48 4.15 -0.10
N VAL A 79 -9.42 3.30 0.32
CA VAL A 79 -10.44 2.70 -0.55
C VAL A 79 -11.28 3.77 -1.25
N ALA A 80 -11.71 4.80 -0.53
CA ALA A 80 -12.47 5.89 -1.13
C ALA A 80 -11.68 6.64 -2.23
N VAL A 81 -10.38 6.87 -2.00
CA VAL A 81 -9.48 7.48 -2.98
C VAL A 81 -9.24 6.54 -4.17
N ALA A 82 -8.98 5.26 -3.90
CA ALA A 82 -8.78 4.24 -4.92
C ALA A 82 -9.98 4.12 -5.86
N SER A 83 -11.20 4.16 -5.31
CA SER A 83 -12.44 4.17 -6.10
C SER A 83 -12.51 5.36 -7.06
N ARG A 84 -12.13 6.55 -6.61
CA ARG A 84 -12.11 7.77 -7.47
C ARG A 84 -11.07 7.69 -8.58
N LEU A 85 -9.90 7.09 -8.30
CA LEU A 85 -8.82 6.91 -9.27
C LEU A 85 -9.01 5.70 -10.19
N GLY A 86 -9.96 4.80 -9.88
CA GLY A 86 -10.07 3.51 -10.54
C GLY A 86 -8.87 2.60 -10.26
N CYS A 87 -8.22 2.76 -9.10
CA CYS A 87 -7.01 2.03 -8.73
C CYS A 87 -7.37 0.69 -8.07
N PRO A 88 -6.99 -0.46 -8.66
CA PRO A 88 -7.46 -1.76 -8.18
C PRO A 88 -6.64 -2.37 -7.04
N ARG A 89 -5.44 -1.83 -6.75
CA ARG A 89 -4.53 -2.44 -5.76
C ARG A 89 -4.06 -1.42 -4.75
N LEU A 90 -4.04 -1.85 -3.49
CA LEU A 90 -3.70 -1.05 -2.32
C LEU A 90 -2.56 -1.72 -1.55
N ASN A 91 -1.37 -1.10 -1.54
CA ASN A 91 -0.18 -1.64 -0.85
C ASN A 91 -0.23 -1.41 0.65
N LEU A 92 0.19 -2.43 1.41
CA LEU A 92 0.34 -2.43 2.86
C LEU A 92 1.78 -2.81 3.22
N HIS A 93 2.43 -2.03 4.07
CA HIS A 93 3.79 -2.35 4.57
C HIS A 93 3.76 -3.04 5.95
N GLY A 94 2.58 -3.20 6.57
CA GLY A 94 2.43 -3.81 7.89
C GLY A 94 2.87 -2.94 9.07
N THR A 95 3.35 -1.73 8.80
CA THR A 95 3.74 -0.70 9.79
C THR A 95 3.69 0.68 9.16
N GLY A 96 3.54 1.73 9.98
CA GLY A 96 3.78 3.11 9.53
C GLY A 96 5.26 3.33 9.24
N LEU A 97 5.56 4.04 8.15
CA LEU A 97 6.91 4.43 7.77
C LEU A 97 7.10 5.94 7.93
N ASP A 98 8.28 6.35 8.39
CA ASP A 98 8.69 7.76 8.42
C ASP A 98 9.15 8.24 7.02
N SER A 99 9.52 9.52 6.90
CA SER A 99 9.97 10.12 5.64
C SER A 99 11.27 9.52 5.09
N ARG A 100 11.97 8.70 5.87
CA ARG A 100 13.19 7.97 5.47
C ARG A 100 12.88 6.51 5.11
N GLY A 101 11.62 6.09 5.19
CA GLY A 101 11.21 4.71 4.98
C GLY A 101 11.43 3.80 6.18
N LEU A 102 11.76 4.34 7.36
CA LEU A 102 11.96 3.54 8.57
C LEU A 102 10.63 3.36 9.33
N PRO A 103 10.42 2.23 10.01
CA PRO A 103 9.22 2.00 10.78
C PRO A 103 9.11 2.99 11.93
N VAL A 104 7.94 3.62 12.07
CA VAL A 104 7.63 4.55 13.18
C VAL A 104 7.69 3.80 14.52
N THR A 105 7.25 2.54 14.53
CA THR A 105 7.34 1.66 15.70
C THR A 105 8.11 0.40 15.32
N PRO A 106 9.44 0.37 15.53
CA PRO A 106 10.25 -0.79 15.16
C PRO A 106 9.90 -2.03 16.01
N VAL A 107 9.81 -3.19 15.36
CA VAL A 107 9.61 -4.49 16.01
C VAL A 107 10.78 -5.40 15.67
N HIS A 108 11.59 -5.74 16.68
CA HIS A 108 12.76 -6.60 16.49
C HIS A 108 12.48 -8.09 16.76
N HIS A 109 11.43 -8.38 17.53
CA HIS A 109 11.01 -9.75 17.85
C HIS A 109 9.50 -9.89 17.66
N VAL A 110 9.11 -10.72 16.70
CA VAL A 110 7.71 -10.99 16.43
C VAL A 110 7.21 -12.13 17.30
N THR A 111 6.14 -11.87 18.05
CA THR A 111 5.49 -12.85 18.93
C THR A 111 4.32 -13.55 18.25
N GLY A 112 3.87 -14.67 18.83
CA GLY A 112 2.64 -15.33 18.38
C GLY A 112 1.39 -14.46 18.49
N ALA A 113 1.32 -13.59 19.50
CA ALA A 113 0.22 -12.64 19.66
C ALA A 113 0.19 -11.60 18.52
N MET A 114 1.36 -11.07 18.13
CA MET A 114 1.47 -10.16 16.98
C MET A 114 1.03 -10.83 15.68
N TRP A 115 1.40 -12.09 15.46
CA TRP A 115 0.93 -12.85 14.30
C TRP A 115 -0.59 -13.03 14.28
N LEU A 116 -1.20 -13.28 15.45
CA LEU A 116 -2.65 -13.41 15.54
C LEU A 116 -3.37 -12.08 15.26
N THR A 117 -2.85 -10.97 15.78
CA THR A 117 -3.35 -9.62 15.48
C THR A 117 -3.22 -9.31 13.99
N ALA A 118 -2.05 -9.56 13.40
CA ALA A 118 -1.82 -9.35 11.97
C ALA A 118 -2.80 -10.17 11.11
N TYR A 119 -2.97 -11.47 11.41
CA TYR A 119 -3.90 -12.33 10.70
C TYR A 119 -5.33 -11.79 10.72
N ARG A 120 -5.84 -11.46 11.91
CA ARG A 120 -7.21 -10.91 12.06
C ARG A 120 -7.39 -9.58 11.35
N THR A 121 -6.34 -8.76 11.33
CA THR A 121 -6.38 -7.46 10.66
C THR A 121 -6.39 -7.62 9.14
N LEU A 122 -5.56 -8.51 8.61
CA LEU A 122 -5.54 -8.83 7.18
C LEU A 122 -6.85 -9.44 6.70
N ASP A 123 -7.49 -10.28 7.52
CA ASP A 123 -8.81 -10.83 7.23
C ASP A 123 -9.88 -9.72 7.12
N ARG A 124 -9.89 -8.76 8.05
CA ARG A 124 -10.76 -7.57 7.98
C ARG A 124 -10.49 -6.70 6.75
N LEU A 125 -9.22 -6.53 6.37
CA LEU A 125 -8.85 -5.79 5.16
C LEU A 125 -9.25 -6.54 3.89
N ALA A 126 -9.14 -7.86 3.88
CA ALA A 126 -9.62 -8.68 2.77
C ALA A 126 -11.13 -8.51 2.55
N ASP A 127 -11.92 -8.58 3.63
CA ASP A 127 -13.36 -8.30 3.59
C ASP A 127 -13.68 -6.87 3.10
N LEU A 128 -12.91 -5.87 3.54
CA LEU A 128 -13.05 -4.50 3.08
C LEU A 128 -12.75 -4.40 1.58
N GLY A 129 -11.67 -5.03 1.13
CA GLY A 129 -11.27 -5.07 -0.28
C GLY A 129 -12.31 -5.74 -1.17
N GLU A 130 -12.86 -6.88 -0.73
CA GLU A 130 -13.90 -7.61 -1.46
C GLU A 130 -15.14 -6.75 -1.66
N ARG A 131 -15.62 -6.09 -0.60
CA ARG A 131 -16.79 -5.18 -0.69
C ARG A 131 -16.55 -3.98 -1.58
N ALA A 132 -15.30 -3.49 -1.65
CA ALA A 132 -14.93 -2.30 -2.40
C ALA A 132 -14.43 -2.59 -3.83
N GLY A 133 -14.24 -3.85 -4.19
CA GLY A 133 -13.68 -4.25 -5.48
C GLY A 133 -12.21 -3.90 -5.65
N VAL A 134 -11.43 -3.85 -4.55
CA VAL A 134 -9.98 -3.62 -4.56
C VAL A 134 -9.23 -4.78 -3.91
N THR A 135 -7.96 -4.93 -4.22
CA THR A 135 -7.08 -5.95 -3.62
C THR A 135 -6.05 -5.26 -2.73
N PHE A 136 -6.00 -5.62 -1.45
CA PHE A 136 -4.89 -5.25 -0.57
C PHE A 136 -3.70 -6.18 -0.80
N CYS A 137 -2.53 -5.61 -1.04
CA CYS A 137 -1.28 -6.31 -1.30
C CYS A 137 -0.32 -6.05 -0.13
N LEU A 138 0.05 -7.09 0.62
CA LEU A 138 1.07 -6.98 1.65
C LEU A 138 2.45 -7.01 1.00
N GLU A 139 3.18 -5.91 1.12
CA GLU A 139 4.52 -5.78 0.59
C GLU A 139 5.56 -6.33 1.57
N ASN A 140 6.43 -7.20 1.06
CA ASN A 140 7.54 -7.74 1.81
C ASN A 140 8.75 -6.80 1.71
N LEU A 141 8.97 -5.97 2.74
CA LEU A 141 10.04 -4.98 2.76
C LEU A 141 11.42 -5.60 3.05
N ASN A 142 12.48 -4.99 2.50
CA ASN A 142 13.87 -5.37 2.74
C ASN A 142 14.33 -4.90 4.12
N THR A 143 14.30 -5.79 5.11
CA THR A 143 14.72 -5.48 6.48
C THR A 143 16.23 -5.48 6.68
N ALA A 144 17.00 -6.01 5.74
CA ALA A 144 18.45 -6.10 5.89
C ALA A 144 19.15 -4.77 5.55
N VAL A 145 18.56 -3.95 4.69
CA VAL A 145 19.18 -2.71 4.19
C VAL A 145 18.28 -1.50 4.40
N ASP A 146 17.08 -1.50 3.80
CA ASP A 146 16.29 -0.28 3.66
C ASP A 146 15.29 -0.05 4.81
N HIS A 147 14.72 -1.15 5.38
CA HIS A 147 13.62 -1.07 6.34
C HIS A 147 13.85 -1.94 7.59
N PRO A 148 14.94 -1.74 8.35
CA PRO A 148 15.21 -2.53 9.56
C PRO A 148 14.09 -2.30 10.60
N GLY A 149 13.67 -3.39 11.27
CA GLY A 149 12.64 -3.34 12.32
C GLY A 149 11.19 -3.41 11.82
N VAL A 150 10.96 -3.68 10.53
CA VAL A 150 9.61 -3.96 10.03
C VAL A 150 9.17 -5.37 10.44
N PRO A 151 8.04 -5.55 11.14
CA PRO A 151 7.69 -6.81 11.80
C PRO A 151 7.36 -7.96 10.83
N THR A 152 6.90 -7.67 9.63
CA THR A 152 6.38 -8.68 8.69
C THR A 152 7.36 -9.12 7.62
N ALA A 153 8.54 -8.51 7.54
CA ALA A 153 9.48 -8.70 6.43
C ALA A 153 10.38 -9.95 6.53
N GLY A 154 10.38 -10.69 7.61
CA GLY A 154 11.38 -11.70 7.85
C GLY A 154 11.02 -13.18 7.59
N ARG A 155 9.76 -13.54 7.54
CA ARG A 155 9.27 -14.90 7.18
C ARG A 155 7.83 -14.81 6.74
N ALA A 156 7.59 -14.79 5.44
CA ALA A 156 6.32 -15.24 4.88
C ALA A 156 6.17 -16.74 5.23
N GLY A 157 5.66 -17.04 6.41
CA GLY A 157 5.09 -18.34 6.69
C GLY A 157 4.00 -18.54 5.67
N ARG A 158 4.08 -19.60 4.85
CA ARG A 158 3.02 -19.94 3.89
C ARG A 158 1.71 -20.02 4.65
N CYS A 159 0.88 -18.99 4.55
CA CYS A 159 -0.50 -19.09 4.92
C CYS A 159 -1.16 -19.99 3.86
N ARG A 160 -1.27 -21.30 4.19
CA ARG A 160 -2.08 -22.21 3.41
C ARG A 160 -3.53 -21.97 3.80
N LYS A 161 -4.20 -21.12 3.09
CA LYS A 161 -5.64 -21.24 2.84
C LYS A 161 -5.88 -20.83 1.39
N ASP A 162 -6.18 -21.87 0.64
CA ASP A 162 -6.90 -21.86 -0.64
C ASP A 162 -6.84 -20.59 -1.51
N GLU A 163 -5.81 -20.57 -2.37
CA GLU A 163 -5.80 -20.03 -3.74
C GLU A 163 -6.38 -18.63 -4.05
N LYS A 164 -6.44 -17.68 -3.11
CA LYS A 164 -6.92 -16.33 -3.42
C LYS A 164 -6.08 -15.18 -2.83
N MET A 165 -4.79 -15.38 -2.59
CA MET A 165 -3.86 -14.27 -2.38
C MET A 165 -2.82 -14.29 -3.51
N TYR A 166 -3.05 -13.45 -4.48
CA TYR A 166 -2.10 -13.07 -5.52
C TYR A 166 -1.54 -11.69 -5.20
#